data_be83b020f9c7e0178fb9e0d4d69bfa4e
#
_entry.id   be83b020f9c7e0178fb9e0d4d69bfa4e
#
_cell.length_a   1.000
_cell.length_b   1.000
_cell.length_c   1.000
_cell.angle_alpha   90.00
_cell.angle_beta   90.00
_cell.angle_gamma   90.00
#
_symmetry.space_group_name_H-M   'P 1'
#
loop_
_entity.id
_entity.type
_entity.pdbx_description
1 polymer ?
#
loop_
_entity_poly.entity_id
_entity_poly.type
_entity_poly.pdbx_seq_one_letter_code
_entity_poly.pdbx_strand_id
1 'polypeptide(L)'
;MIEDLKSIEFKNNIYKYGAEWTKHLESCDHWIFYWFQQKIMEGFINKNKSETIIEIGVGSEFTANYCRSKGFSVTTLDIDEGKKPNILTNVVEHDFKEQYDHLMAFEILEHIPFEESQKIIKKIPTFVKKYAFISLPRNERTLLDLEIKLPLLKKIKLEWKILARNIFTDAHHWELDYKEYKMEMVEQSFIDAGLKIRRKLKNKYILFYALEVCNTV
;
A
#
# COMPACT_ATOMS: atom_id res chain seq x y z
N MET A 1 18.38 -16.95 10.08
CA MET A 1 19.20 -15.74 9.92
C MET A 1 18.80 -15.11 8.61
N ILE A 2 18.23 -13.90 8.64
CA ILE A 2 17.86 -13.12 7.46
C ILE A 2 19.07 -12.23 7.19
N GLU A 3 20.05 -12.78 6.45
CA GLU A 3 21.39 -12.18 6.38
C GLU A 3 21.62 -11.24 5.18
N ASP A 4 20.62 -10.93 4.32
CA ASP A 4 20.86 -10.06 3.17
C ASP A 4 19.72 -9.04 2.95
N LEU A 5 19.41 -8.26 4.00
CA LEU A 5 18.61 -7.06 3.80
C LEU A 5 19.52 -5.96 3.24
N LYS A 6 19.45 -5.71 1.93
CA LYS A 6 20.02 -4.50 1.34
C LYS A 6 19.37 -3.30 2.05
N SER A 7 20.19 -2.46 2.67
CA SER A 7 19.72 -1.21 3.28
C SER A 7 20.09 -0.03 2.39
N ILE A 8 19.17 0.89 2.25
CA ILE A 8 19.36 2.15 1.51
C ILE A 8 19.24 3.27 2.54
N GLU A 9 20.30 4.05 2.71
CA GLU A 9 20.30 5.23 3.57
C GLU A 9 19.79 6.45 2.82
N PHE A 10 18.84 7.16 3.43
CA PHE A 10 18.32 8.41 2.91
C PHE A 10 17.92 9.33 4.08
N LYS A 11 18.49 10.54 4.13
CA LYS A 11 18.24 11.54 5.18
C LYS A 11 18.35 10.96 6.60
N ASN A 12 19.39 10.18 6.88
CA ASN A 12 19.63 9.47 8.15
C ASN A 12 18.57 8.39 8.48
N ASN A 13 17.70 8.05 7.57
CA ASN A 13 16.79 6.92 7.69
C ASN A 13 17.30 5.73 6.89
N ILE A 14 17.17 4.54 7.45
CA ILE A 14 17.59 3.30 6.81
C ILE A 14 16.34 2.56 6.33
N TYR A 15 16.23 2.40 5.03
CA TYR A 15 15.19 1.60 4.39
C TYR A 15 15.75 0.20 4.13
N LYS A 16 15.13 -0.82 4.71
CA LYS A 16 15.61 -2.19 4.61
C LYS A 16 14.84 -2.96 3.55
N TYR A 17 15.57 -3.44 2.54
CA TYR A 17 15.05 -4.32 1.51
C TYR A 17 15.90 -5.58 1.44
N GLY A 18 15.28 -6.75 1.30
CA GLY A 18 15.99 -8.01 1.17
C GLY A 18 15.86 -8.59 -0.23
N ALA A 19 16.96 -9.06 -0.81
CA ALA A 19 16.90 -9.84 -2.05
C ALA A 19 16.03 -11.11 -1.86
N GLU A 20 16.06 -11.72 -0.67
CA GLU A 20 15.20 -12.84 -0.28
C GLU A 20 13.73 -12.44 -0.12
N TRP A 21 13.43 -11.17 0.07
CA TRP A 21 12.07 -10.65 0.17
C TRP A 21 11.23 -10.98 -1.06
N THR A 22 11.80 -10.89 -2.25
CA THR A 22 11.10 -11.20 -3.50
C THR A 22 10.65 -12.66 -3.57
N LYS A 23 11.35 -13.59 -2.93
CA LYS A 23 10.95 -15.01 -2.86
C LYS A 23 9.69 -15.19 -1.99
N HIS A 24 9.50 -14.38 -0.96
CA HIS A 24 8.29 -14.41 -0.16
C HIS A 24 7.07 -13.85 -0.90
N LEU A 25 7.30 -12.98 -1.91
CA LEU A 25 6.23 -12.41 -2.75
C LEU A 25 5.56 -13.45 -3.66
N GLU A 26 6.12 -14.62 -3.83
CA GLU A 26 5.54 -15.76 -4.56
C GLU A 26 4.79 -16.75 -3.68
N SER A 27 4.71 -16.51 -2.37
CA SER A 27 3.93 -17.36 -1.46
C SER A 27 2.42 -17.23 -1.71
N CYS A 28 1.66 -18.27 -1.31
CA CYS A 28 0.19 -18.25 -1.40
C CYS A 28 -0.43 -17.03 -0.71
N ASP A 29 0.12 -16.63 0.42
CA ASP A 29 -0.35 -15.45 1.18
C ASP A 29 -0.16 -14.16 0.38
N HIS A 30 0.95 -14.02 -0.34
CA HIS A 30 1.20 -12.86 -1.21
C HIS A 30 0.27 -12.82 -2.43
N TRP A 31 -0.08 -13.96 -3.03
CA TRP A 31 -1.07 -14.00 -4.10
C TRP A 31 -2.42 -13.46 -3.64
N ILE A 32 -2.79 -13.71 -2.39
CA ILE A 32 -3.99 -13.14 -1.80
C ILE A 32 -3.86 -11.61 -1.70
N PHE A 33 -2.70 -11.06 -1.35
CA PHE A 33 -2.49 -9.60 -1.33
C PHE A 33 -2.60 -8.99 -2.73
N TYR A 34 -2.00 -9.60 -3.75
CA TYR A 34 -2.17 -9.14 -5.14
C TYR A 34 -3.64 -9.16 -5.58
N TRP A 35 -4.39 -10.19 -5.17
CA TRP A 35 -5.83 -10.22 -5.41
C TRP A 35 -6.55 -9.05 -4.75
N PHE A 36 -6.23 -8.72 -3.49
CA PHE A 36 -6.82 -7.58 -2.79
C PHE A 36 -6.41 -6.24 -3.41
N GLN A 37 -5.16 -6.09 -3.90
CA GLN A 37 -4.73 -4.91 -4.66
C GLN A 37 -5.57 -4.73 -5.92
N GLN A 38 -5.82 -5.79 -6.67
CA GLN A 38 -6.72 -5.73 -7.83
C GLN A 38 -8.18 -5.44 -7.42
N LYS A 39 -8.64 -6.05 -6.35
CA LYS A 39 -10.02 -5.92 -5.87
C LYS A 39 -10.34 -4.52 -5.35
N ILE A 40 -9.38 -3.84 -4.72
CA ILE A 40 -9.59 -2.46 -4.26
C ILE A 40 -9.73 -1.49 -5.45
N MET A 41 -9.04 -1.73 -6.56
CA MET A 41 -9.10 -0.93 -7.78
C MET A 41 -10.34 -1.20 -8.64
N GLU A 42 -10.95 -2.38 -8.50
CA GLU A 42 -12.07 -2.82 -9.33
C GLU A 42 -13.26 -1.84 -9.28
N GLY A 43 -13.69 -1.39 -10.45
CA GLY A 43 -14.80 -0.44 -10.61
C GLY A 43 -14.39 1.03 -10.49
N PHE A 44 -13.15 1.34 -10.12
CA PHE A 44 -12.62 2.71 -10.08
C PHE A 44 -11.74 3.03 -11.28
N ILE A 45 -10.97 2.06 -11.78
CA ILE A 45 -10.15 2.22 -12.98
C ILE A 45 -10.87 1.72 -14.22
N ASN A 46 -10.67 2.42 -15.33
CA ASN A 46 -11.38 2.13 -16.59
C ASN A 46 -10.40 1.82 -17.72
N LYS A 47 -10.20 0.54 -18.00
CA LYS A 47 -9.32 0.03 -19.06
C LYS A 47 -9.64 0.54 -20.48
N ASN A 48 -10.87 1.01 -20.71
CA ASN A 48 -11.29 1.53 -22.02
C ASN A 48 -10.87 2.99 -22.25
N LYS A 49 -10.24 3.65 -21.27
CA LYS A 49 -9.92 5.09 -21.33
C LYS A 49 -8.42 5.38 -21.38
N SER A 50 -7.56 4.41 -21.61
CA SER A 50 -6.08 4.62 -21.61
C SER A 50 -5.60 5.42 -20.40
N GLU A 51 -6.13 5.10 -19.22
CA GLU A 51 -5.81 5.80 -17.99
C GLU A 51 -4.35 5.55 -17.57
N THR A 52 -3.73 6.56 -16.99
CA THR A 52 -2.34 6.53 -16.52
C THR A 52 -2.29 6.24 -15.03
N ILE A 53 -1.34 5.39 -14.64
CA ILE A 53 -1.14 4.99 -13.24
C ILE A 53 0.31 5.24 -12.87
N ILE A 54 0.55 5.83 -11.69
CA ILE A 54 1.86 5.80 -11.07
C ILE A 54 1.86 4.80 -9.92
N GLU A 55 2.84 3.90 -9.88
CA GLU A 55 3.09 2.99 -8.76
C GLU A 55 4.31 3.47 -7.98
N ILE A 56 4.12 3.74 -6.69
CA ILE A 56 5.18 4.07 -5.75
C ILE A 56 5.52 2.82 -4.95
N GLY A 57 6.80 2.41 -4.99
CA GLY A 57 7.25 1.15 -4.39
C GLY A 57 6.93 -0.05 -5.28
N VAL A 58 7.88 -0.40 -6.14
CA VAL A 58 7.65 -1.37 -7.22
C VAL A 58 7.48 -2.81 -6.73
N GLY A 59 8.06 -3.14 -5.58
CA GLY A 59 7.98 -4.50 -5.06
C GLY A 59 8.50 -5.55 -6.06
N SER A 60 7.63 -6.47 -6.47
CA SER A 60 7.91 -7.51 -7.48
C SER A 60 7.49 -7.12 -8.90
N GLU A 61 7.05 -5.91 -9.13
CA GLU A 61 6.41 -5.44 -10.38
C GLU A 61 5.12 -6.19 -10.79
N PHE A 62 4.64 -7.12 -9.97
CA PHE A 62 3.49 -7.94 -10.34
C PHE A 62 2.27 -7.08 -10.67
N THR A 63 1.93 -6.13 -9.79
CA THR A 63 0.74 -5.29 -9.95
C THR A 63 0.88 -4.33 -11.12
N ALA A 64 2.05 -3.69 -11.30
CA ALA A 64 2.34 -2.86 -12.48
C ALA A 64 2.19 -3.66 -13.78
N ASN A 65 2.81 -4.84 -13.86
CA ASN A 65 2.78 -5.67 -15.05
C ASN A 65 1.36 -6.20 -15.34
N TYR A 66 0.61 -6.55 -14.30
CA TYR A 66 -0.80 -6.90 -14.48
C TYR A 66 -1.62 -5.74 -15.03
N CYS A 67 -1.45 -4.52 -14.50
CA CYS A 67 -2.15 -3.33 -15.02
C CYS A 67 -1.73 -3.03 -16.48
N ARG A 68 -0.45 -3.13 -16.82
CA ARG A 68 0.05 -3.00 -18.20
C ARG A 68 -0.60 -4.03 -19.14
N SER A 69 -0.73 -5.28 -18.71
CA SER A 69 -1.40 -6.34 -19.50
C SER A 69 -2.90 -6.07 -19.72
N LYS A 70 -3.51 -5.21 -18.91
CA LYS A 70 -4.90 -4.74 -19.08
C LYS A 70 -5.03 -3.45 -19.91
N GLY A 71 -3.92 -2.93 -20.43
CA GLY A 71 -3.90 -1.76 -21.31
C GLY A 71 -3.72 -0.42 -20.60
N PHE A 72 -3.37 -0.42 -19.30
CA PHE A 72 -3.02 0.81 -18.59
C PHE A 72 -1.57 1.22 -18.87
N SER A 73 -1.33 2.54 -18.94
CA SER A 73 0.03 3.08 -18.93
C SER A 73 0.48 3.20 -17.48
N VAL A 74 1.48 2.40 -17.08
CA VAL A 74 1.98 2.39 -15.69
C VAL A 74 3.41 2.89 -15.65
N THR A 75 3.63 3.98 -14.91
CA THR A 75 4.95 4.51 -14.54
C THR A 75 5.27 4.01 -13.13
N THR A 76 6.46 3.49 -12.94
CA THR A 76 6.93 2.98 -11.63
C THR A 76 7.96 3.91 -11.03
N LEU A 77 7.88 4.15 -9.71
CA LEU A 77 8.81 4.95 -8.93
C LEU A 77 9.32 4.11 -7.75
N ASP A 78 10.61 4.00 -7.59
CA ASP A 78 11.24 3.32 -6.45
C ASP A 78 12.59 3.98 -6.13
N ILE A 79 13.06 3.77 -4.90
CA ILE A 79 14.38 4.19 -4.44
C ILE A 79 15.47 3.14 -4.75
N ASP A 80 15.08 1.89 -5.00
CA ASP A 80 15.99 0.79 -5.27
C ASP A 80 16.23 0.61 -6.79
N GLU A 81 17.45 0.94 -7.23
CA GLU A 81 17.89 0.74 -8.61
C GLU A 81 17.77 -0.73 -9.05
N GLY A 82 17.94 -1.68 -8.11
CA GLY A 82 17.84 -3.11 -8.42
C GLY A 82 16.48 -3.54 -8.95
N LYS A 83 15.42 -2.75 -8.68
CA LYS A 83 14.05 -2.97 -9.17
C LYS A 83 13.77 -2.31 -10.53
N LYS A 84 14.76 -1.61 -11.09
CA LYS A 84 14.70 -0.94 -12.41
C LYS A 84 13.42 -0.12 -12.63
N PRO A 85 13.05 0.80 -11.71
CA PRO A 85 11.86 1.61 -11.87
C PRO A 85 12.01 2.58 -13.05
N ASN A 86 10.88 3.09 -13.56
CA ASN A 86 10.91 4.15 -14.57
C ASN A 86 11.50 5.45 -13.99
N ILE A 87 11.23 5.72 -12.72
CA ILE A 87 11.73 6.88 -11.98
C ILE A 87 12.50 6.36 -10.76
N LEU A 88 13.83 6.47 -10.80
CA LEU A 88 14.70 6.10 -9.68
C LEU A 88 14.89 7.33 -8.78
N THR A 89 14.14 7.37 -7.67
CA THR A 89 14.20 8.49 -6.72
C THR A 89 13.53 8.13 -5.40
N ASN A 90 13.79 8.95 -4.38
CA ASN A 90 12.99 8.90 -3.16
C ASN A 90 11.70 9.72 -3.36
N VAL A 91 10.55 9.09 -3.11
CA VAL A 91 9.23 9.70 -3.27
C VAL A 91 9.03 10.95 -2.40
N VAL A 92 9.69 11.03 -1.24
CA VAL A 92 9.58 12.17 -0.32
C VAL A 92 10.10 13.45 -0.97
N GLU A 93 11.18 13.34 -1.75
CA GLU A 93 11.85 14.48 -2.40
C GLU A 93 11.40 14.70 -3.83
N HIS A 94 10.70 13.72 -4.40
CA HIS A 94 10.32 13.80 -5.81
C HIS A 94 9.36 14.96 -6.07
N ASP A 95 9.69 15.76 -7.09
CA ASP A 95 8.84 16.80 -7.64
C ASP A 95 8.03 16.22 -8.80
N PHE A 96 6.76 15.90 -8.52
CA PHE A 96 5.85 15.35 -9.53
C PHE A 96 5.44 16.43 -10.51
N LYS A 97 6.11 16.49 -11.67
CA LYS A 97 5.80 17.43 -12.76
C LYS A 97 4.65 16.94 -13.64
N GLU A 98 4.48 15.62 -13.72
CA GLU A 98 3.42 14.98 -14.48
C GLU A 98 2.23 14.65 -13.59
N GLN A 99 1.05 14.62 -14.20
CA GLN A 99 -0.18 14.20 -13.53
C GLN A 99 -0.61 12.83 -14.06
N TYR A 100 -1.03 11.99 -13.14
CA TYR A 100 -1.54 10.65 -13.40
C TYR A 100 -3.03 10.58 -13.08
N ASP A 101 -3.76 9.67 -13.76
CA ASP A 101 -5.15 9.44 -13.38
C ASP A 101 -5.25 8.77 -12.02
N HIS A 102 -4.32 7.84 -11.72
CA HIS A 102 -4.34 7.04 -10.50
C HIS A 102 -2.96 6.87 -9.88
N LEU A 103 -2.96 6.62 -8.57
CA LEU A 103 -1.80 6.22 -7.78
C LEU A 103 -2.02 4.81 -7.22
N MET A 104 -0.98 3.99 -7.24
CA MET A 104 -0.84 2.77 -6.44
C MET A 104 0.33 2.96 -5.46
N ALA A 105 0.09 2.74 -4.16
CA ALA A 105 1.10 2.74 -3.10
C ALA A 105 0.73 1.66 -2.08
N PHE A 106 1.15 0.42 -2.37
CA PHE A 106 0.79 -0.74 -1.55
C PHE A 106 1.95 -1.16 -0.67
N GLU A 107 1.75 -1.14 0.65
CA GLU A 107 2.75 -1.49 1.68
C GLU A 107 4.04 -0.67 1.50
N ILE A 108 3.92 0.65 1.48
CA ILE A 108 5.04 1.58 1.25
C ILE A 108 5.13 2.65 2.32
N LEU A 109 4.01 3.26 2.70
CA LEU A 109 4.05 4.46 3.56
C LEU A 109 4.57 4.15 4.96
N GLU A 110 4.38 2.94 5.45
CA GLU A 110 4.89 2.46 6.74
C GLU A 110 6.41 2.28 6.77
N HIS A 111 7.05 2.15 5.59
CA HIS A 111 8.51 2.12 5.44
C HIS A 111 9.14 3.51 5.42
N ILE A 112 8.33 4.56 5.49
CA ILE A 112 8.74 5.96 5.48
C ILE A 112 8.41 6.54 6.87
N PRO A 113 9.28 7.37 7.48
CA PRO A 113 8.94 8.05 8.74
C PRO A 113 7.58 8.72 8.66
N PHE A 114 6.80 8.65 9.74
CA PHE A 114 5.39 9.07 9.73
C PHE A 114 5.19 10.49 9.20
N GLU A 115 5.99 11.45 9.65
CA GLU A 115 5.91 12.85 9.24
C GLU A 115 6.17 13.02 7.74
N GLU A 116 7.08 12.25 7.18
CA GLU A 116 7.38 12.27 5.74
C GLU A 116 6.25 11.59 4.94
N SER A 117 5.68 10.49 5.45
CA SER A 117 4.53 9.85 4.81
C SER A 117 3.30 10.78 4.78
N GLN A 118 3.11 11.61 5.81
CA GLN A 118 2.06 12.64 5.83
C GLN A 118 2.28 13.72 4.76
N LYS A 119 3.54 14.09 4.48
CA LYS A 119 3.84 15.02 3.38
C LYS A 119 3.51 14.42 2.02
N ILE A 120 3.77 13.12 1.83
CA ILE A 120 3.40 12.40 0.59
C ILE A 120 1.89 12.41 0.43
N ILE A 121 1.14 12.04 1.48
CA ILE A 121 -0.34 12.03 1.46
C ILE A 121 -0.88 13.41 1.03
N LYS A 122 -0.36 14.49 1.60
CA LYS A 122 -0.77 15.86 1.25
C LYS A 122 -0.44 16.24 -0.19
N LYS A 123 0.61 15.66 -0.79
CA LYS A 123 0.98 15.92 -2.19
C LYS A 123 0.09 15.16 -3.19
N ILE A 124 -0.57 14.06 -2.80
CA ILE A 124 -1.33 13.21 -3.73
C ILE A 124 -2.24 14.03 -4.66
N PRO A 125 -3.08 14.97 -4.19
CA PRO A 125 -3.98 15.71 -5.08
C PRO A 125 -3.27 16.63 -6.08
N THR A 126 -1.98 16.88 -5.93
CA THR A 126 -1.22 17.72 -6.88
C THR A 126 -0.79 16.96 -8.13
N PHE A 127 -0.65 15.62 -8.06
CA PHE A 127 -0.21 14.79 -9.17
C PHE A 127 -1.15 13.64 -9.52
N VAL A 128 -2.22 13.43 -8.76
CA VAL A 128 -3.27 12.41 -9.01
C VAL A 128 -4.60 13.09 -9.27
N LYS A 129 -5.26 12.70 -10.37
CA LYS A 129 -6.52 13.32 -10.81
C LYS A 129 -7.78 12.66 -10.25
N LYS A 130 -7.76 11.33 -10.07
CA LYS A 130 -8.98 10.54 -9.80
C LYS A 130 -8.90 9.76 -8.50
N TYR A 131 -8.06 8.71 -8.45
CA TYR A 131 -8.02 7.82 -7.30
C TYR A 131 -6.60 7.48 -6.87
N ALA A 132 -6.39 7.40 -5.55
CA ALA A 132 -5.23 6.80 -4.95
C ALA A 132 -5.62 5.48 -4.26
N PHE A 133 -4.88 4.42 -4.56
CA PHE A 133 -5.03 3.10 -3.95
C PHE A 133 -3.84 2.86 -3.03
N ILE A 134 -4.13 2.75 -1.74
CA ILE A 134 -3.12 2.64 -0.69
C ILE A 134 -3.41 1.41 0.16
N SER A 135 -2.39 0.66 0.55
CA SER A 135 -2.52 -0.30 1.64
C SER A 135 -1.58 0.02 2.79
N LEU A 136 -2.02 -0.32 4.00
CA LEU A 136 -1.30 -0.09 5.24
C LEU A 136 -1.50 -1.27 6.19
N PRO A 137 -0.45 -1.73 6.88
CA PRO A 137 -0.59 -2.72 7.93
C PRO A 137 -1.25 -2.13 9.18
N ARG A 138 -2.13 -2.90 9.78
CA ARG A 138 -2.71 -2.62 11.08
C ARG A 138 -2.04 -3.47 12.13
N ASN A 139 -1.60 -2.86 13.20
CA ASN A 139 -0.89 -3.52 14.29
C ASN A 139 -1.83 -4.40 15.14
N GLU A 140 -2.36 -5.45 14.52
CA GLU A 140 -3.23 -6.43 15.17
C GLU A 140 -2.74 -7.86 14.94
N ARG A 141 -3.01 -8.73 15.91
CA ARG A 141 -2.72 -10.16 15.82
C ARG A 141 -3.98 -10.97 16.05
N THR A 142 -4.18 -11.98 15.22
CA THR A 142 -5.26 -12.94 15.41
C THR A 142 -4.86 -13.93 16.51
N LEU A 143 -5.63 -13.96 17.58
CA LEU A 143 -5.49 -14.95 18.65
C LEU A 143 -6.26 -16.23 18.34
N LEU A 144 -7.43 -16.09 17.71
CA LEU A 144 -8.29 -17.21 17.35
C LEU A 144 -8.93 -16.91 15.99
N ASP A 145 -8.84 -17.86 15.08
CA ASP A 145 -9.60 -17.87 13.82
C ASP A 145 -10.22 -19.26 13.71
N LEU A 146 -11.53 -19.36 13.97
CA LEU A 146 -12.31 -20.59 13.93
C LEU A 146 -13.37 -20.49 12.84
N GLU A 147 -13.31 -21.40 11.89
CA GLU A 147 -14.29 -21.53 10.83
C GLU A 147 -15.01 -22.87 10.93
N ILE A 148 -16.32 -22.84 11.12
CA ILE A 148 -17.17 -24.03 11.19
C ILE A 148 -18.03 -24.08 9.93
N LYS A 149 -17.87 -25.14 9.16
CA LYS A 149 -18.71 -25.47 8.00
C LYS A 149 -19.52 -26.70 8.32
N LEU A 150 -20.82 -26.54 8.39
CA LEU A 150 -21.75 -27.68 8.58
C LEU A 150 -22.59 -27.85 7.32
N PRO A 151 -22.91 -29.11 6.93
CA PRO A 151 -23.86 -29.37 5.86
C PRO A 151 -25.18 -28.65 6.15
N LEU A 152 -25.74 -27.98 5.17
CA LEU A 152 -27.04 -27.25 5.24
C LEU A 152 -27.02 -25.96 6.11
N LEU A 153 -25.92 -25.62 6.76
CA LEU A 153 -25.80 -24.37 7.55
C LEU A 153 -24.86 -23.37 6.90
N LYS A 154 -25.14 -22.08 7.14
CA LYS A 154 -24.19 -21.03 6.74
C LYS A 154 -22.88 -21.21 7.50
N LYS A 155 -21.77 -20.95 6.79
CA LYS A 155 -20.43 -20.89 7.39
C LYS A 155 -20.43 -19.93 8.57
N ILE A 156 -19.99 -20.39 9.73
CA ILE A 156 -19.78 -19.58 10.93
C ILE A 156 -18.30 -19.28 11.06
N LYS A 157 -17.93 -18.00 11.13
CA LYS A 157 -16.56 -17.57 11.39
C LYS A 157 -16.51 -16.83 12.71
N LEU A 158 -15.65 -17.26 13.62
CA LEU A 158 -15.32 -16.59 14.87
C LEU A 158 -13.86 -16.17 14.81
N GLU A 159 -13.61 -14.87 14.87
CA GLU A 159 -12.28 -14.30 14.84
C GLU A 159 -12.06 -13.42 16.06
N TRP A 160 -11.00 -13.69 16.83
CA TRP A 160 -10.60 -12.89 17.96
C TRP A 160 -9.24 -12.26 17.70
N LYS A 161 -9.19 -10.92 17.73
CA LYS A 161 -7.99 -10.14 17.47
C LYS A 161 -7.65 -9.24 18.64
N ILE A 162 -6.37 -9.01 18.82
CA ILE A 162 -5.82 -8.03 19.77
C ILE A 162 -4.83 -7.12 19.06
N LEU A 163 -4.63 -5.92 19.59
CA LEU A 163 -3.52 -5.07 19.16
C LEU A 163 -2.19 -5.68 19.61
N ALA A 164 -1.22 -5.71 18.71
CA ALA A 164 0.12 -6.20 19.03
C ALA A 164 0.88 -5.14 19.86
N ARG A 165 1.84 -5.58 20.66
CA ARG A 165 2.69 -4.69 21.46
C ARG A 165 3.86 -4.14 20.66
N ASN A 166 4.29 -4.85 19.64
CA ASN A 166 5.46 -4.53 18.82
C ASN A 166 5.05 -4.39 17.36
N ILE A 167 5.78 -3.59 16.64
CA ILE A 167 5.69 -3.45 15.19
C ILE A 167 5.97 -4.81 14.51
N PHE A 168 5.43 -5.06 13.33
CA PHE A 168 5.53 -6.37 12.65
C PHE A 168 6.95 -6.69 12.19
N THR A 169 7.67 -5.69 11.73
CA THR A 169 9.03 -5.84 11.19
C THR A 169 9.85 -4.58 11.47
N ASP A 170 11.16 -4.75 11.63
CA ASP A 170 12.10 -3.64 11.80
C ASP A 170 12.18 -2.70 10.59
N ALA A 171 11.57 -3.10 9.45
CA ALA A 171 11.48 -2.27 8.27
C ALA A 171 10.37 -1.22 8.35
N HIS A 172 9.41 -1.36 9.29
CA HIS A 172 8.33 -0.39 9.48
C HIS A 172 8.73 0.67 10.49
N HIS A 173 8.47 1.92 10.18
CA HIS A 173 8.57 3.04 11.12
C HIS A 173 7.29 3.18 11.96
N TRP A 174 6.15 2.82 11.40
CA TRP A 174 4.84 2.91 12.03
C TRP A 174 3.85 1.91 11.41
N GLU A 175 2.75 1.65 12.10
CA GLU A 175 1.63 0.83 11.64
C GLU A 175 0.34 1.41 12.22
N LEU A 176 -0.79 1.20 11.54
CA LEU A 176 -2.09 1.63 12.06
C LEU A 176 -2.35 0.98 13.43
N ASP A 177 -2.83 1.75 14.37
CA ASP A 177 -3.10 1.37 15.77
C ASP A 177 -1.85 0.96 16.59
N TYR A 178 -0.64 1.22 16.09
CA TYR A 178 0.58 1.10 16.89
C TYR A 178 0.85 2.39 17.64
N LYS A 179 0.89 2.33 18.99
CA LYS A 179 1.12 3.50 19.88
C LYS A 179 0.19 4.68 19.54
N GLU A 180 0.80 5.81 19.16
CA GLU A 180 0.12 7.07 18.79
C GLU A 180 -0.52 7.04 17.40
N TYR A 181 -0.13 6.13 16.52
CA TYR A 181 -0.56 6.11 15.12
C TYR A 181 -1.95 5.48 14.95
N LYS A 182 -2.97 6.13 15.52
CA LYS A 182 -4.35 5.63 15.47
C LYS A 182 -4.88 5.63 14.03
N MET A 183 -5.60 4.56 13.69
CA MET A 183 -6.20 4.41 12.35
C MET A 183 -7.06 5.63 11.99
N GLU A 184 -7.88 6.12 12.94
CA GLU A 184 -8.74 7.27 12.73
C GLU A 184 -7.94 8.55 12.42
N MET A 185 -6.77 8.72 13.05
CA MET A 185 -5.88 9.86 12.80
C MET A 185 -5.29 9.81 11.38
N VAL A 186 -4.88 8.62 10.94
CA VAL A 186 -4.37 8.43 9.57
C VAL A 186 -5.48 8.61 8.53
N GLU A 187 -6.68 8.08 8.80
CA GLU A 187 -7.84 8.29 7.92
C GLU A 187 -8.25 9.77 7.87
N GLN A 188 -8.14 10.49 8.97
CA GLN A 188 -8.39 11.95 9.00
C GLN A 188 -7.35 12.69 8.14
N SER A 189 -6.09 12.26 8.15
CA SER A 189 -5.07 12.89 7.30
C SER A 189 -5.34 12.71 5.80
N PHE A 190 -6.00 11.64 5.37
CA PHE A 190 -6.49 11.52 3.99
C PHE A 190 -7.53 12.59 3.70
N ILE A 191 -8.50 12.77 4.60
CA ILE A 191 -9.58 13.75 4.43
C ILE A 191 -9.01 15.17 4.40
N ASP A 192 -8.10 15.49 5.31
CA ASP A 192 -7.43 16.81 5.40
C ASP A 192 -6.58 17.11 4.16
N ALA A 193 -6.09 16.06 3.49
CA ALA A 193 -5.40 16.18 2.20
C ALA A 193 -6.34 16.32 0.99
N GLY A 194 -7.66 16.37 1.18
CA GLY A 194 -8.62 16.44 0.09
C GLY A 194 -8.91 15.09 -0.57
N LEU A 195 -8.71 13.99 0.15
CA LEU A 195 -8.98 12.63 -0.31
C LEU A 195 -10.22 12.08 0.39
N LYS A 196 -11.15 11.48 -0.36
CA LYS A 196 -12.36 10.86 0.17
C LYS A 196 -12.25 9.35 0.13
N ILE A 197 -12.40 8.68 1.27
CA ILE A 197 -12.43 7.22 1.33
C ILE A 197 -13.69 6.70 0.66
N ARG A 198 -13.54 5.99 -0.47
CA ARG A 198 -14.65 5.41 -1.27
C ARG A 198 -14.86 3.94 -0.98
N ARG A 199 -13.79 3.23 -0.69
CA ARG A 199 -13.82 1.80 -0.35
C ARG A 199 -12.70 1.48 0.63
N LYS A 200 -13.00 0.58 1.56
CA LYS A 200 -12.02 -0.01 2.45
C LYS A 200 -12.20 -1.53 2.41
N LEU A 201 -11.12 -2.26 2.17
CA LEU A 201 -11.07 -3.71 2.24
C LEU A 201 -10.04 -4.12 3.28
N LYS A 202 -10.22 -5.28 3.87
CA LYS A 202 -9.29 -5.83 4.86
C LYS A 202 -8.94 -7.27 4.51
N ASN A 203 -7.66 -7.58 4.54
CA ASN A 203 -7.15 -8.95 4.49
C ASN A 203 -6.17 -9.17 5.63
N LYS A 204 -6.47 -10.12 6.49
CA LYS A 204 -5.69 -10.36 7.72
C LYS A 204 -5.53 -9.04 8.50
N TYR A 205 -4.31 -8.51 8.54
CA TYR A 205 -3.94 -7.26 9.23
C TYR A 205 -3.71 -6.09 8.27
N ILE A 206 -3.86 -6.27 6.95
CA ILE A 206 -3.67 -5.19 5.97
C ILE A 206 -5.01 -4.57 5.61
N LEU A 207 -5.05 -3.25 5.65
CA LEU A 207 -6.15 -2.42 5.18
C LEU A 207 -5.80 -1.83 3.80
N PHE A 208 -6.74 -1.96 2.87
CA PHE A 208 -6.65 -1.41 1.52
C PHE A 208 -7.68 -0.30 1.38
N TYR A 209 -7.26 0.83 0.84
CA TYR A 209 -8.08 2.02 0.66
C TYR A 209 -8.17 2.40 -0.82
N ALA A 210 -9.37 2.71 -1.28
CA ALA A 210 -9.59 3.47 -2.51
C ALA A 210 -10.01 4.89 -2.11
N LEU A 211 -9.17 5.84 -2.42
CA LEU A 211 -9.30 7.25 -2.07
C LEU A 211 -9.59 8.05 -3.34
N GLU A 212 -10.69 8.78 -3.37
CA GLU A 212 -11.03 9.69 -4.46
C GLU A 212 -10.38 11.05 -4.20
N VAL A 213 -9.73 11.60 -5.20
CA VAL A 213 -9.21 12.98 -5.15
C VAL A 213 -10.38 13.94 -5.31
N CYS A 214 -10.66 14.71 -4.27
CA CYS A 214 -11.66 15.77 -4.32
C CYS A 214 -10.98 17.02 -4.89
N ASN A 215 -11.23 17.32 -6.18
CA ASN A 215 -10.79 18.60 -6.72
C ASN A 215 -11.47 19.71 -5.93
N THR A 216 -10.72 20.46 -5.14
CA THR A 216 -11.18 21.75 -4.64
C THR A 216 -11.35 22.66 -5.85
N VAL A 217 -12.61 22.96 -6.17
CA VAL A 217 -13.00 23.97 -7.16
C VAL A 217 -12.51 25.33 -6.68
#